data_c3d0e38ce032cd70a24fb8b4705433cd
#
_entry.id   c3d0e38ce032cd70a24fb8b4705433cd
#
_cell.length_a   1.000
_cell.length_b   1.000
_cell.length_c   1.000
_cell.angle_alpha   90.00
_cell.angle_beta   90.00
_cell.angle_gamma   90.00
#
_symmetry.space_group_name_H-M   'P 1'
#
loop_
_entity.id
_entity.type
_entity.pdbx_description
1 polymer ?
#
loop_
_entity_poly.entity_id
_entity_poly.type
_entity_poly.pdbx_seq_one_letter_code
_entity_poly.pdbx_strand_id
1 'polypeptide(L)'
;MNKALLFKEWIKTRWMFLLMFVVFILAMGYIALRISSAARNVGMPHLWEVFILKNVVLLDQIKVLPLLAGIIMGITQFIPEMTKKRFKLTLHLPLGENRIVCLMLSYGIVCLLLLFTVSYGGFLWGLSADFPREVVGAWFATILPQVLCGFASYLLTAWIILE
;
A
#
# COMPACT_ATOMS: atom_id res chain seq x y z
N MET A 1 -22.08 -17.22 2.95
CA MET A 1 -20.85 -17.97 2.64
C MET A 1 -19.66 -17.05 2.35
N ASN A 2 -19.79 -16.02 1.53
CA ASN A 2 -18.72 -15.06 1.23
C ASN A 2 -18.13 -14.36 2.50
N LYS A 3 -18.98 -14.00 3.48
CA LYS A 3 -18.55 -13.36 4.72
C LYS A 3 -17.62 -14.26 5.57
N ALA A 4 -17.88 -15.55 5.62
CA ALA A 4 -17.04 -16.50 6.36
C ALA A 4 -15.65 -16.65 5.72
N LEU A 5 -15.58 -16.60 4.39
CA LEU A 5 -14.33 -16.68 3.63
C LEU A 5 -13.49 -15.42 3.86
N LEU A 6 -14.09 -14.24 3.79
CA LEU A 6 -13.43 -12.96 4.07
C LEU A 6 -12.93 -12.87 5.54
N PHE A 7 -13.72 -13.37 6.49
CA PHE A 7 -13.33 -13.40 7.90
C PHE A 7 -12.12 -14.33 8.14
N LYS A 8 -12.08 -15.48 7.46
CA LYS A 8 -10.92 -16.38 7.48
C LYS A 8 -9.66 -15.66 6.98
N GLU A 9 -9.76 -14.94 5.85
CA GLU A 9 -8.63 -14.18 5.30
C GLU A 9 -8.17 -13.08 6.26
N TRP A 10 -9.11 -12.36 6.88
CA TRP A 10 -8.80 -11.33 7.88
C TRP A 10 -8.02 -11.86 9.06
N ILE A 11 -8.44 -12.97 9.66
CA ILE A 11 -7.74 -13.57 10.81
C ILE A 11 -6.30 -13.94 10.44
N LYS A 12 -6.08 -14.40 9.22
CA LYS A 12 -4.78 -14.83 8.72
C LYS A 12 -3.83 -13.66 8.48
N THR A 13 -4.32 -12.57 7.91
CA THR A 13 -3.49 -11.46 7.43
C THR A 13 -3.41 -10.28 8.40
N ARG A 14 -4.29 -10.20 9.42
CA ARG A 14 -4.44 -9.04 10.31
C ARG A 14 -3.14 -8.53 10.92
N TRP A 15 -2.28 -9.42 11.42
CA TRP A 15 -1.03 -9.03 12.07
C TRP A 15 -0.01 -8.42 11.09
N MET A 16 0.15 -9.02 9.93
CA MET A 16 1.03 -8.49 8.89
C MET A 16 0.47 -7.19 8.29
N PHE A 17 -0.84 -7.11 8.11
CA PHE A 17 -1.51 -5.88 7.67
C PHE A 17 -1.27 -4.74 8.68
N LEU A 18 -1.47 -4.98 9.99
CA LEU A 18 -1.21 -3.98 11.03
C LEU A 18 0.27 -3.58 11.06
N LEU A 19 1.19 -4.52 10.93
CA LEU A 19 2.63 -4.22 10.88
C LEU A 19 2.95 -3.32 9.69
N MET A 20 2.49 -3.67 8.49
CA MET A 20 2.67 -2.83 7.31
C MET A 20 2.05 -1.44 7.48
N PHE A 21 0.86 -1.36 8.10
CA PHE A 21 0.18 -0.10 8.36
C PHE A 21 1.01 0.82 9.27
N VAL A 22 1.58 0.27 10.34
CA VAL A 22 2.49 1.00 11.24
C VAL A 22 3.74 1.47 10.50
N VAL A 23 4.37 0.61 9.70
CA VAL A 23 5.56 0.97 8.91
C VAL A 23 5.26 2.12 7.95
N PHE A 24 4.10 2.09 7.26
CA PHE A 24 3.70 3.17 6.35
C PHE A 24 3.46 4.49 7.09
N ILE A 25 2.76 4.46 8.24
CA ILE A 25 2.53 5.67 9.05
C ILE A 25 3.86 6.24 9.54
N LEU A 26 4.77 5.41 10.02
CA LEU A 26 6.09 5.85 10.46
C LEU A 26 6.92 6.45 9.31
N ALA A 27 6.89 5.83 8.13
CA ALA A 27 7.59 6.33 6.96
C ALA A 27 7.02 7.69 6.50
N MET A 28 5.70 7.84 6.45
CA MET A 28 5.04 9.11 6.10
C MET A 28 5.29 10.19 7.16
N GLY A 29 5.21 9.81 8.44
CA GLY A 29 5.54 10.71 9.57
C GLY A 29 6.99 11.19 9.51
N TYR A 30 7.93 10.31 9.21
CA TYR A 30 9.34 10.68 9.05
C TYR A 30 9.54 11.71 7.93
N ILE A 31 8.89 11.52 6.77
CA ILE A 31 8.95 12.49 5.66
C ILE A 31 8.32 13.82 6.06
N ALA A 32 7.16 13.80 6.71
CA ALA A 32 6.50 15.02 7.18
C ALA A 32 7.40 15.81 8.15
N LEU A 33 8.07 15.14 9.08
CA LEU A 33 9.04 15.77 9.98
C LEU A 33 10.25 16.34 9.23
N ARG A 34 10.75 15.66 8.21
CA ARG A 34 11.83 16.15 7.35
C ARG A 34 11.42 17.42 6.61
N ILE A 35 10.22 17.45 6.03
CA ILE A 35 9.67 18.63 5.35
C ILE A 35 9.54 19.79 6.33
N SER A 36 8.95 19.55 7.51
CA SER A 36 8.78 20.58 8.55
C SER A 36 10.10 21.14 9.06
N SER A 37 11.13 20.28 9.21
CA SER A 37 12.49 20.72 9.61
C SER A 37 13.13 21.57 8.52
N ALA A 38 13.02 21.18 7.26
CA ALA A 38 13.54 21.94 6.14
C ALA A 38 12.82 23.29 6.02
N ALA A 39 11.50 23.34 6.25
CA ALA A 39 10.72 24.57 6.24
C ALA A 39 11.18 25.59 7.30
N ARG A 40 11.54 25.12 8.49
CA ARG A 40 12.04 25.98 9.57
C ARG A 40 13.44 26.53 9.30
N ASN A 41 14.30 25.75 8.66
CA ASN A 41 15.70 26.13 8.44
C ASN A 41 15.92 27.05 7.25
N VAL A 42 15.12 26.88 6.19
CA VAL A 42 15.36 27.56 4.89
C VAL A 42 14.25 28.55 4.54
N GLY A 43 13.11 28.49 5.21
CA GLY A 43 11.93 29.31 4.95
C GLY A 43 11.04 28.72 3.85
N MET A 44 9.72 28.93 3.99
CA MET A 44 8.70 28.40 3.06
C MET A 44 8.89 28.81 1.60
N PRO A 45 9.21 30.11 1.26
CA PRO A 45 9.32 30.52 -0.15
C PRO A 45 10.45 29.78 -0.89
N HIS A 46 11.56 29.54 -0.23
CA HIS A 46 12.74 28.89 -0.83
C HIS A 46 12.53 27.39 -1.03
N LEU A 47 11.76 26.77 -0.15
CA LEU A 47 11.36 25.37 -0.31
C LEU A 47 10.48 25.16 -1.55
N TRP A 48 9.55 26.05 -1.82
CA TRP A 48 8.72 25.97 -3.03
C TRP A 48 9.55 26.03 -4.30
N GLU A 49 10.54 26.93 -4.33
CA GLU A 49 11.47 27.06 -5.45
C GLU A 49 12.28 25.75 -5.67
N VAL A 50 12.77 25.16 -4.59
CA VAL A 50 13.51 23.89 -4.65
C VAL A 50 12.63 22.72 -5.10
N PHE A 51 11.39 22.64 -4.64
CA PHE A 51 10.47 21.56 -5.04
C PHE A 51 10.00 21.70 -6.49
N ILE A 52 9.75 22.91 -6.97
CA ILE A 52 9.27 23.17 -8.33
C ILE A 52 10.42 23.12 -9.34
N LEU A 53 11.56 23.78 -9.05
CA LEU A 53 12.66 23.91 -10.01
C LEU A 53 13.62 22.72 -10.02
N LYS A 54 13.86 22.07 -8.86
CA LYS A 54 14.83 20.97 -8.76
C LYS A 54 14.20 19.60 -8.80
N ASN A 55 12.87 19.49 -8.92
CA ASN A 55 12.16 18.20 -8.91
C ASN A 55 12.65 17.25 -7.81
N VAL A 56 12.97 17.79 -6.63
CA VAL A 56 13.49 16.98 -5.52
C VAL A 56 12.37 16.09 -5.00
N VAL A 57 12.39 14.85 -5.41
CA VAL A 57 11.42 13.84 -5.01
C VAL A 57 11.80 13.32 -3.63
N LEU A 58 11.31 13.96 -2.57
CA LEU A 58 11.50 13.48 -1.19
C LEU A 58 10.92 12.08 -0.98
N LEU A 59 9.97 11.68 -1.81
CA LEU A 59 9.35 10.36 -1.81
C LEU A 59 10.24 9.26 -2.43
N ASP A 60 11.38 9.63 -3.03
CA ASP A 60 12.29 8.65 -3.66
C ASP A 60 12.83 7.62 -2.66
N GLN A 61 13.00 8.02 -1.41
CA GLN A 61 13.47 7.14 -0.33
C GLN A 61 12.48 6.02 0.02
N ILE A 62 11.19 6.21 -0.23
CA ILE A 62 10.13 5.25 0.11
C ILE A 62 9.45 4.62 -1.10
N LYS A 63 9.96 4.86 -2.31
CA LYS A 63 9.37 4.34 -3.56
C LYS A 63 9.27 2.81 -3.60
N VAL A 64 10.14 2.12 -2.87
CA VAL A 64 10.16 0.65 -2.79
C VAL A 64 9.11 0.11 -1.81
N LEU A 65 8.61 0.95 -0.89
CA LEU A 65 7.70 0.53 0.18
C LEU A 65 6.39 -0.08 -0.35
N PRO A 66 5.68 0.54 -1.32
CA PRO A 66 4.46 -0.05 -1.89
C PRO A 66 4.69 -1.38 -2.59
N LEU A 67 5.81 -1.52 -3.29
CA LEU A 67 6.19 -2.78 -3.95
C LEU A 67 6.38 -3.89 -2.90
N LEU A 68 7.12 -3.62 -1.82
CA LEU A 68 7.32 -4.58 -0.73
C LEU A 68 5.99 -4.93 -0.05
N ALA A 69 5.10 -3.94 0.15
CA ALA A 69 3.79 -4.18 0.74
C ALA A 69 2.95 -5.15 -0.11
N GLY A 70 2.96 -4.99 -1.43
CA GLY A 70 2.28 -5.90 -2.35
C GLY A 70 2.83 -7.33 -2.26
N ILE A 71 4.15 -7.49 -2.26
CA ILE A 71 4.80 -8.81 -2.13
C ILE A 71 4.47 -9.46 -0.79
N ILE A 72 4.64 -8.74 0.32
CA ILE A 72 4.38 -9.25 1.68
C ILE A 72 2.91 -9.66 1.82
N MET A 73 1.99 -8.85 1.31
CA MET A 73 0.56 -9.17 1.34
C MET A 73 0.25 -10.44 0.55
N GLY A 74 0.80 -10.60 -0.66
CA GLY A 74 0.65 -11.80 -1.48
C GLY A 74 1.21 -13.05 -0.78
N ILE A 75 2.43 -12.98 -0.28
CA ILE A 75 3.08 -14.07 0.47
C ILE A 75 2.23 -14.49 1.67
N THR A 76 1.82 -13.53 2.51
CA THR A 76 1.07 -13.79 3.74
C THR A 76 -0.29 -14.41 3.47
N GLN A 77 -0.92 -14.03 2.37
CA GLN A 77 -2.23 -14.51 2.00
C GLN A 77 -2.19 -15.90 1.37
N PHE A 78 -1.30 -16.15 0.41
CA PHE A 78 -1.33 -17.34 -0.43
C PHE A 78 -0.45 -18.48 0.06
N ILE A 79 0.72 -18.23 0.65
CA ILE A 79 1.61 -19.32 1.13
C ILE A 79 0.92 -20.24 2.14
N PRO A 80 0.19 -19.77 3.17
CA PRO A 80 -0.45 -20.67 4.12
C PRO A 80 -1.52 -21.57 3.51
N GLU A 81 -2.13 -21.15 2.41
CA GLU A 81 -3.14 -21.94 1.69
C GLU A 81 -2.47 -23.08 0.92
N MET A 82 -1.36 -22.81 0.25
CA MET A 82 -0.64 -23.81 -0.56
C MET A 82 0.09 -24.82 0.33
N THR A 83 0.83 -24.35 1.35
CA THR A 83 1.66 -25.22 2.21
C THR A 83 0.83 -26.21 3.03
N LYS A 84 -0.35 -25.84 3.50
CA LYS A 84 -1.21 -26.69 4.33
C LYS A 84 -2.23 -27.52 3.52
N LYS A 85 -2.12 -27.59 2.20
CA LYS A 85 -3.09 -28.23 1.29
C LYS A 85 -4.55 -27.79 1.53
N ARG A 86 -4.74 -26.65 2.21
CA ARG A 86 -6.06 -26.10 2.53
C ARG A 86 -6.78 -25.61 1.28
N PHE A 87 -6.03 -25.32 0.23
CA PHE A 87 -6.59 -24.95 -1.06
C PHE A 87 -7.53 -26.05 -1.60
N LYS A 88 -7.11 -27.33 -1.52
CA LYS A 88 -7.97 -28.47 -1.89
C LYS A 88 -9.26 -28.54 -1.07
N LEU A 89 -9.17 -28.28 0.25
CA LEU A 89 -10.35 -28.25 1.13
C LEU A 89 -11.30 -27.09 0.80
N THR A 90 -10.75 -25.95 0.38
CA THR A 90 -11.54 -24.78 -0.02
C THR A 90 -12.23 -25.01 -1.37
N LEU A 91 -11.61 -25.80 -2.27
CA LEU A 91 -12.21 -26.18 -3.56
C LEU A 91 -13.37 -27.19 -3.43
N HIS A 92 -13.46 -27.95 -2.33
CA HIS A 92 -14.62 -28.82 -2.04
C HIS A 92 -15.88 -28.04 -1.57
N LEU A 93 -15.78 -26.74 -1.35
CA LEU A 93 -16.95 -25.90 -1.12
C LEU A 93 -17.80 -25.87 -2.40
N PRO A 94 -19.14 -25.78 -2.30
CA PRO A 94 -20.05 -25.71 -3.45
C PRO A 94 -20.00 -24.35 -4.16
N LEU A 95 -18.79 -23.85 -4.41
CA LEU A 95 -18.47 -22.61 -5.12
C LEU A 95 -17.47 -22.94 -6.23
N GLY A 96 -17.67 -22.37 -7.42
CA GLY A 96 -16.71 -22.52 -8.51
C GLY A 96 -15.32 -22.01 -8.11
N GLU A 97 -14.27 -22.73 -8.52
CA GLU A 97 -12.86 -22.44 -8.20
C GLU A 97 -12.48 -21.00 -8.52
N ASN A 98 -12.86 -20.51 -9.70
CA ASN A 98 -12.57 -19.14 -10.14
C ASN A 98 -13.19 -18.08 -9.20
N ARG A 99 -14.37 -18.36 -8.65
CA ARG A 99 -15.03 -17.44 -7.72
C ARG A 99 -14.31 -17.34 -6.39
N ILE A 100 -13.77 -18.45 -5.92
CA ILE A 100 -12.98 -18.46 -4.66
C ILE A 100 -11.70 -17.65 -4.84
N VAL A 101 -10.96 -17.90 -5.92
CA VAL A 101 -9.72 -17.17 -6.23
C VAL A 101 -9.99 -15.67 -6.39
N CYS A 102 -11.03 -15.28 -7.14
CA CYS A 102 -11.41 -13.89 -7.29
C CYS A 102 -11.77 -13.21 -5.96
N LEU A 103 -12.45 -13.91 -5.05
CA LEU A 103 -12.76 -13.37 -3.72
C LEU A 103 -11.51 -13.17 -2.85
N MET A 104 -10.56 -14.08 -2.94
CA MET A 104 -9.29 -13.95 -2.23
C MET A 104 -8.46 -12.78 -2.79
N LEU A 105 -8.36 -12.67 -4.11
CA LEU A 105 -7.65 -11.56 -4.76
C LEU A 105 -8.31 -10.21 -4.45
N SER A 106 -9.63 -10.12 -4.53
CA SER A 106 -10.35 -8.87 -4.22
C SER A 106 -10.16 -8.44 -2.77
N TYR A 107 -10.09 -9.37 -1.82
CA TYR A 107 -9.79 -9.07 -0.43
C TYR A 107 -8.41 -8.40 -0.28
N GLY A 108 -7.36 -8.96 -0.89
CA GLY A 108 -6.01 -8.39 -0.82
C GLY A 108 -5.93 -7.01 -1.48
N ILE A 109 -6.60 -6.81 -2.62
CA ILE A 109 -6.69 -5.50 -3.28
C ILE A 109 -7.37 -4.47 -2.38
N VAL A 110 -8.48 -4.82 -1.71
CA VAL A 110 -9.18 -3.92 -0.78
C VAL A 110 -8.29 -3.56 0.41
N CYS A 111 -7.57 -4.53 0.99
CA CYS A 111 -6.64 -4.26 2.08
C CYS A 111 -5.51 -3.31 1.66
N LEU A 112 -4.88 -3.52 0.50
CA LEU A 112 -3.85 -2.63 -0.03
C LEU A 112 -4.40 -1.25 -0.36
N LEU A 113 -5.61 -1.17 -0.92
CA LEU A 113 -6.28 0.09 -1.21
C LEU A 113 -6.52 0.88 0.08
N LEU A 114 -7.02 0.24 1.14
CA LEU A 114 -7.18 0.88 2.46
C LEU A 114 -5.83 1.36 3.02
N LEU A 115 -4.79 0.52 2.95
CA LEU A 115 -3.45 0.87 3.41
C LEU A 115 -2.94 2.12 2.70
N PHE A 116 -3.00 2.16 1.38
CA PHE A 116 -2.48 3.26 0.58
C PHE A 116 -3.33 4.52 0.71
N THR A 117 -4.66 4.42 0.69
CA THR A 117 -5.54 5.59 0.82
C THR A 117 -5.41 6.25 2.19
N VAL A 118 -5.31 5.50 3.27
CA VAL A 118 -5.15 6.08 4.60
C VAL A 118 -3.75 6.67 4.77
N SER A 119 -2.70 5.96 4.34
CA SER A 119 -1.32 6.42 4.53
C SER A 119 -0.97 7.62 3.65
N TYR A 120 -1.18 7.52 2.34
CA TYR A 120 -0.87 8.61 1.42
C TYR A 120 -1.92 9.72 1.46
N GLY A 121 -3.20 9.37 1.61
CA GLY A 121 -4.28 10.36 1.73
C GLY A 121 -4.12 11.21 2.99
N GLY A 122 -3.81 10.59 4.14
CA GLY A 122 -3.52 11.32 5.38
C GLY A 122 -2.30 12.23 5.25
N PHE A 123 -1.24 11.76 4.58
CA PHE A 123 -0.05 12.56 4.30
C PHE A 123 -0.36 13.77 3.41
N LEU A 124 -1.04 13.56 2.29
CA LEU A 124 -1.42 14.65 1.37
C LEU A 124 -2.39 15.64 2.00
N TRP A 125 -3.32 15.14 2.84
CA TRP A 125 -4.23 16.00 3.59
C TRP A 125 -3.47 16.93 4.55
N GLY A 126 -2.53 16.38 5.32
CA GLY A 126 -1.69 17.18 6.23
C GLY A 126 -0.90 18.25 5.50
N LEU A 127 -0.32 17.92 4.33
CA LEU A 127 0.45 18.87 3.53
C LEU A 127 -0.39 19.91 2.80
N SER A 128 -1.66 19.62 2.51
CA SER A 128 -2.55 20.57 1.84
C SER A 128 -2.85 21.82 2.66
N ALA A 129 -2.59 21.81 3.97
CA ALA A 129 -2.71 22.96 4.84
C ALA A 129 -1.54 23.95 4.67
N ASP A 130 -0.34 23.45 4.34
CA ASP A 130 0.90 24.24 4.33
C ASP A 130 1.39 24.57 2.91
N PHE A 131 0.95 23.80 1.89
CA PHE A 131 1.48 23.88 0.53
C PHE A 131 0.40 24.20 -0.52
N PRO A 132 0.76 24.94 -1.60
CA PRO A 132 -0.11 25.20 -2.73
C PRO A 132 -0.59 23.92 -3.41
N ARG A 133 -1.76 24.00 -4.06
CA ARG A 133 -2.39 22.87 -4.76
C ARG A 133 -1.52 22.26 -5.86
N GLU A 134 -0.70 23.07 -6.51
CA GLU A 134 0.22 22.64 -7.57
C GLU A 134 1.26 21.65 -7.05
N VAL A 135 1.83 21.92 -5.87
CA VAL A 135 2.83 21.04 -5.22
C VAL A 135 2.19 19.74 -4.76
N VAL A 136 1.01 19.83 -4.15
CA VAL A 136 0.25 18.64 -3.72
C VAL A 136 -0.15 17.78 -4.92
N GLY A 137 -0.53 18.39 -6.04
CA GLY A 137 -0.84 17.71 -7.29
C GLY A 137 0.38 17.00 -7.90
N ALA A 138 1.55 17.61 -7.87
CA ALA A 138 2.79 16.99 -8.33
C ALA A 138 3.17 15.74 -7.48
N TRP A 139 2.98 15.82 -6.15
CA TRP A 139 3.21 14.69 -5.28
C TRP A 139 2.21 13.56 -5.49
N PHE A 140 0.95 13.88 -5.68
CA PHE A 140 -0.06 12.89 -6.05
C PHE A 140 0.31 12.15 -7.35
N ALA A 141 0.75 12.88 -8.37
CA ALA A 141 1.21 12.29 -9.63
C ALA A 141 2.43 11.37 -9.44
N THR A 142 3.29 11.65 -8.46
CA THR A 142 4.46 10.81 -8.13
C THR A 142 4.07 9.56 -7.32
N ILE A 143 3.07 9.66 -6.45
CA ILE A 143 2.58 8.55 -5.63
C ILE A 143 1.81 7.52 -6.46
N LEU A 144 1.04 7.97 -7.44
CA LEU A 144 0.17 7.11 -8.24
C LEU A 144 0.89 5.92 -8.89
N PRO A 145 2.04 6.10 -9.60
CA PRO A 145 2.78 4.98 -10.17
C PRO A 145 3.31 3.99 -9.11
N GLN A 146 3.70 4.50 -7.94
CA GLN A 146 4.19 3.66 -6.83
C GLN A 146 3.09 2.77 -6.27
N VAL A 147 1.89 3.32 -6.11
CA VAL A 147 0.69 2.57 -5.68
C VAL A 147 0.32 1.50 -6.70
N LEU A 148 0.33 1.84 -7.99
CA LEU A 148 0.09 0.88 -9.07
C LEU A 148 1.13 -0.24 -9.07
N CYS A 149 2.41 0.08 -8.84
CA CYS A 149 3.48 -0.90 -8.68
C CYS A 149 3.21 -1.85 -7.50
N GLY A 150 2.67 -1.34 -6.40
CA GLY A 150 2.26 -2.14 -5.24
C GLY A 150 1.15 -3.14 -5.58
N PHE A 151 0.12 -2.73 -6.32
CA PHE A 151 -0.92 -3.65 -6.79
C PHE A 151 -0.37 -4.67 -7.79
N ALA A 152 0.47 -4.23 -8.73
CA ALA A 152 1.08 -5.13 -9.71
C ALA A 152 1.95 -6.19 -9.03
N SER A 153 2.75 -5.81 -8.05
CA SER A 153 3.59 -6.74 -7.28
C SER A 153 2.76 -7.75 -6.47
N TYR A 154 1.62 -7.33 -5.90
CA TYR A 154 0.69 -8.24 -5.23
C TYR A 154 0.11 -9.27 -6.20
N LEU A 155 -0.41 -8.83 -7.36
CA LEU A 155 -0.99 -9.71 -8.35
C LEU A 155 0.03 -10.69 -8.93
N LEU A 156 1.25 -10.21 -9.19
CA LEU A 156 2.35 -11.05 -9.68
C LEU A 156 2.76 -12.09 -8.64
N THR A 157 2.85 -11.72 -7.38
CA THR A 157 3.15 -12.65 -6.28
C THR A 157 2.04 -13.69 -6.12
N ALA A 158 0.78 -13.27 -6.21
CA ALA A 158 -0.36 -14.18 -6.17
C ALA A 158 -0.32 -15.18 -7.34
N TRP A 159 -0.01 -14.69 -8.55
CA TRP A 159 0.13 -15.53 -9.73
C TRP A 159 1.21 -16.60 -9.55
N ILE A 160 2.43 -16.19 -9.17
CA ILE A 160 3.56 -17.12 -8.99
C ILE A 160 3.27 -18.22 -7.94
N ILE A 161 2.51 -17.88 -6.87
CA ILE A 161 2.22 -18.84 -5.81
C ILE A 161 1.08 -19.79 -6.20
N LEU A 162 0.15 -19.34 -7.03
CA LEU A 162 -1.00 -20.15 -7.47
C LEU A 162 -0.66 -21.08 -8.64
N GLU A 163 0.39 -20.81 -9.44
CA GLU A 163 0.88 -21.66 -10.52
C GLU A 163 1.62 -22.89 -9.97
#